data_64a355e16ae605301f7210eabc5ed7a9
#
_entry.id   64a355e16ae605301f7210eabc5ed7a9
#
_cell.length_a   1.000
_cell.length_b   1.000
_cell.length_c   1.000
_cell.angle_alpha   90.00
_cell.angle_beta   90.00
_cell.angle_gamma   90.00
#
_symmetry.space_group_name_H-M   'P 1'
#
loop_
_entity.id
_entity.type
_entity.pdbx_description
1 polymer ?
#
loop_
_entity_poly.entity_id
_entity_poly.type
_entity_poly.pdbx_seq_one_letter_code
_entity_poly.pdbx_strand_id
1 'polypeptide(L)' 'MNEQQLFIKIGDKIKEIRLEKGISQQDLAAKCNFEKANMSRIEAGRTNLTIKNAYKISLALGVTLKDLLDVE' A
#
# COMPACT_ATOMS: atom_id res chain seq x y z
N MET A 1 15.03 4.24 -11.87
CA MET A 1 13.98 3.32 -11.34
C MET A 1 12.88 3.19 -12.39
N ASN A 2 12.52 1.96 -12.78
CA ASN A 2 11.42 1.77 -13.71
C ASN A 2 10.09 1.64 -12.96
N GLU A 3 8.99 1.55 -13.71
CA GLU A 3 7.65 1.49 -13.12
C GLU A 3 7.48 0.30 -12.18
N GLN A 4 7.98 -0.87 -12.57
CA GLN A 4 7.85 -2.07 -11.74
C GLN A 4 8.59 -1.90 -10.42
N GLN A 5 9.79 -1.34 -10.45
CA GLN A 5 10.56 -1.09 -9.24
C GLN A 5 9.86 -0.07 -8.35
N LEU A 6 9.22 0.93 -8.95
CA LEU A 6 8.45 1.91 -8.19
C LEU A 6 7.30 1.25 -7.43
N PHE A 7 6.52 0.41 -8.10
CA PHE A 7 5.40 -0.27 -7.45
C PHE A 7 5.86 -1.23 -6.36
N ILE A 8 6.98 -1.91 -6.57
CA ILE A 8 7.56 -2.78 -5.54
C ILE A 8 7.94 -1.97 -4.30
N LYS A 9 8.60 -0.83 -4.50
CA LYS A 9 9.02 0.03 -3.39
C LYS A 9 7.83 0.61 -2.63
N ILE A 10 6.80 1.05 -3.35
CA ILE A 10 5.59 1.54 -2.71
C ILE A 10 4.89 0.41 -1.94
N GLY A 11 4.80 -0.77 -2.53
CA GLY A 11 4.22 -1.93 -1.86
C GLY A 11 4.97 -2.30 -0.58
N ASP A 12 6.30 -2.28 -0.62
CA ASP A 12 7.14 -2.53 0.55
C ASP A 12 6.90 -1.47 1.63
N LYS A 13 6.76 -0.22 1.23
CA LYS A 13 6.49 0.88 2.17
C LYS A 13 5.16 0.70 2.86
N ILE A 14 4.13 0.33 2.11
CA ILE A 14 2.80 0.05 2.66
C ILE A 14 2.89 -1.08 3.69
N LYS A 15 3.56 -2.18 3.33
CA LYS A 15 3.73 -3.32 4.22
C LYS A 15 4.48 -2.95 5.48
N GLU A 16 5.57 -2.19 5.34
CA GLU A 16 6.38 -1.73 6.46
C GLU A 16 5.55 -0.93 7.46
N ILE A 17 4.80 0.06 6.97
CA ILE A 17 3.95 0.90 7.82
C ILE A 17 2.87 0.05 8.48
N ARG A 18 2.25 -0.84 7.71
CA ARG A 18 1.20 -1.74 8.20
C ARG A 18 1.72 -2.58 9.38
N LEU A 19 2.89 -3.18 9.22
CA LEU A 19 3.49 -4.02 10.25
C LEU A 19 3.87 -3.21 11.50
N GLU A 20 4.40 -2.00 11.31
CA GLU A 20 4.70 -1.10 12.42
C GLU A 20 3.46 -0.78 13.26
N LYS A 21 2.32 -0.70 12.61
CA LYS A 21 1.06 -0.37 13.29
C LYS A 21 0.31 -1.60 13.78
N GLY A 22 0.86 -2.79 13.58
CA GLY A 22 0.25 -4.03 14.03
C GLY A 22 -1.04 -4.39 13.30
N ILE A 23 -1.19 -3.94 12.05
CA ILE A 23 -2.39 -4.19 11.25
C ILE A 23 -2.13 -5.36 10.31
N SER A 24 -3.05 -6.33 10.28
CA SER A 24 -2.93 -7.45 9.35
C SER A 24 -3.26 -6.99 7.92
N GLN A 25 -2.79 -7.74 6.94
CA GLN A 25 -3.11 -7.46 5.54
C GLN A 25 -4.62 -7.51 5.30
N GLN A 26 -5.28 -8.49 5.92
CA GLN A 26 -6.73 -8.63 5.81
C GLN A 26 -7.47 -7.43 6.41
N ASP A 27 -7.01 -6.93 7.55
CA ASP A 27 -7.62 -5.78 8.19
C ASP A 27 -7.44 -4.52 7.35
N LEU A 28 -6.25 -4.34 6.78
CA LEU A 28 -6.01 -3.19 5.92
C LEU A 28 -6.89 -3.25 4.67
N ALA A 29 -7.00 -4.43 4.05
CA ALA A 29 -7.86 -4.62 2.89
C ALA A 29 -9.31 -4.28 3.22
N ALA A 30 -9.80 -4.74 4.38
CA ALA A 30 -11.16 -4.45 4.83
C ALA A 30 -11.39 -2.95 5.01
N LYS A 31 -10.43 -2.25 5.61
CA LYS A 31 -10.51 -0.78 5.80
C LYS A 31 -10.58 -0.03 4.49
N CYS A 32 -9.93 -0.55 3.46
CA CYS A 32 -9.92 0.05 2.12
C CYS A 32 -11.08 -0.42 1.25
N ASN A 33 -11.87 -1.37 1.73
CA ASN A 33 -12.89 -2.04 0.93
C ASN A 33 -12.30 -2.75 -0.29
N PHE A 34 -11.12 -3.35 -0.11
CA PHE A 34 -10.45 -4.15 -1.13
C PHE A 34 -10.54 -5.62 -0.75
N GLU A 35 -10.47 -6.50 -1.73
CA GLU A 35 -10.27 -7.92 -1.47
C GLU A 35 -8.84 -8.15 -0.97
N LYS A 36 -8.66 -9.13 -0.11
CA LYS A 36 -7.33 -9.47 0.42
C LYS A 36 -6.35 -9.78 -0.70
N ALA A 37 -6.80 -10.50 -1.74
CA ALA A 37 -5.96 -10.83 -2.89
C ALA A 37 -5.45 -9.58 -3.60
N ASN A 38 -6.29 -8.54 -3.71
CA ASN A 38 -5.89 -7.28 -4.31
C ASN A 38 -4.84 -6.57 -3.45
N MET A 39 -5.05 -6.53 -2.14
CA MET A 39 -4.07 -5.92 -1.22
C MET A 39 -2.74 -6.68 -1.29
N SER A 40 -2.79 -8.00 -1.38
CA SER A 40 -1.57 -8.81 -1.51
C SER A 40 -0.79 -8.44 -2.77
N ARG A 41 -1.48 -8.27 -3.89
CA ARG A 41 -0.84 -7.85 -5.14
C ARG A 41 -0.25 -6.45 -5.04
N ILE A 42 -0.95 -5.53 -4.36
CA ILE A 42 -0.45 -4.17 -4.15
C ILE A 42 0.84 -4.19 -3.35
N GLU A 43 0.88 -4.93 -2.25
CA GLU A 43 2.08 -5.00 -1.39
C GLU A 43 3.23 -5.70 -2.10
N ALA A 44 2.94 -6.61 -3.03
CA ALA A 44 3.96 -7.29 -3.82
C ALA A 44 4.44 -6.47 -5.03
N GLY A 45 3.82 -5.34 -5.29
CA GLY A 45 4.18 -4.50 -6.44
C GLY A 45 3.75 -5.09 -7.77
N ARG A 46 2.71 -5.93 -7.77
CA ARG A 46 2.26 -6.67 -8.97
C ARG A 46 1.07 -6.03 -9.66
N THR A 47 0.66 -4.86 -9.24
CA THR A 47 -0.48 -4.18 -9.84
C THR A 47 -0.18 -2.70 -9.98
N ASN A 48 -0.82 -2.07 -10.96
CA ASN A 48 -0.74 -0.62 -11.12
C ASN A 48 -1.56 0.02 -10.01
N LEU A 49 -0.87 0.59 -9.04
CA LEU A 49 -1.53 1.27 -7.94
C LEU A 49 -1.96 2.66 -8.40
N THR A 50 -3.26 2.90 -8.41
CA THR A 50 -3.77 4.24 -8.75
C THR A 50 -3.57 5.19 -7.58
N ILE A 51 -3.52 6.49 -7.88
CA ILE A 51 -3.44 7.52 -6.84
C ILE A 51 -4.66 7.41 -5.90
N LYS A 52 -5.84 7.14 -6.46
CA LYS A 52 -7.06 6.97 -5.66
C LYS A 52 -6.89 5.86 -4.62
N ASN A 53 -6.38 4.70 -5.05
CA ASN A 53 -6.19 3.56 -4.16
C ASN A 53 -5.07 3.79 -3.16
N ALA A 54 -3.99 4.46 -3.60
CA ALA A 54 -2.91 4.84 -2.68
C ALA A 54 -3.43 5.78 -1.59
N TYR A 55 -4.30 6.71 -1.95
CA TYR A 55 -4.90 7.64 -0.99
C TYR A 55 -5.79 6.88 0.02
N LYS A 56 -6.61 5.94 -0.45
CA LYS A 56 -7.41 5.10 0.45
C LYS A 56 -6.54 4.36 1.46
N ILE A 57 -5.43 3.81 1.00
CA ILE A 57 -4.49 3.09 1.87
C ILE A 57 -3.87 4.04 2.89
N SER A 58 -3.48 5.24 2.46
CA SER A 58 -2.90 6.23 3.38
C SER A 58 -3.88 6.59 4.49
N LEU A 59 -5.15 6.80 4.15
CA LEU A 59 -6.19 7.08 5.15
C LEU A 59 -6.36 5.92 6.12
N ALA A 60 -6.40 4.71 5.60
CA ALA A 60 -6.57 3.50 6.42
C ALA A 60 -5.40 3.29 7.38
N LEU A 61 -4.19 3.66 6.97
CA LEU A 61 -2.99 3.55 7.78
C LEU A 61 -2.77 4.76 8.70
N GLY A 62 -3.52 5.84 8.51
CA GLY A 62 -3.35 7.05 9.30
C GLY A 62 -2.08 7.82 8.96
N VAL A 63 -1.62 7.74 7.72
CA VAL A 63 -0.44 8.46 7.24
C VAL A 63 -0.85 9.30 6.02
N THR A 64 0.05 10.18 5.58
CA THR A 64 -0.20 11.00 4.39
C THR A 64 0.11 10.20 3.13
N LEU A 65 -0.49 10.61 2.02
CA LEU A 65 -0.14 10.05 0.72
C LEU A 65 1.35 10.26 0.43
N LYS A 66 1.89 11.40 0.80
CA LYS A 66 3.32 11.71 0.67
C LYS A 66 4.18 10.66 1.36
N ASP A 67 3.78 10.23 2.57
CA ASP A 67 4.54 9.22 3.31
C ASP A 67 4.61 7.90 2.54
N LEU A 68 3.51 7.50 1.90
CA LEU A 68 3.50 6.27 1.11
C LEU A 68 4.36 6.36 -0.14
N LEU A 69 4.44 7.55 -0.74
CA LEU A 69 5.12 7.75 -2.01
C LEU A 69 6.57 8.20 -1.84
N ASP A 70 7.04 8.31 -0.61
CA ASP A 70 8.42 8.73 -0.30
C ASP A 70 9.34 7.50 -0.38
N VAL A 71 9.61 7.07 -1.60
CA VAL A 71 10.38 5.84 -1.88
C VAL A 71 11.59 6.08 -2.79
N GLU A 72 11.83 7.30 -3.18
CA GLU A 72 13.00 7.65 -4.02
C GLU A 72 14.16 8.19 -3.19
#